data_54168005d269ee9884d62fc6b30efe00
#
_entry.id   54168005d269ee9884d62fc6b30efe00
#
_cell.length_a   1.000
_cell.length_b   1.000
_cell.length_c   1.000
_cell.angle_alpha   90.00
_cell.angle_beta   90.00
_cell.angle_gamma   90.00
#
_symmetry.space_group_name_H-M   'P 1'
#
loop_
_entity.id
_entity.type
_entity.pdbx_description
1 polymer ?
#
loop_
_entity_poly.entity_id
_entity_poly.type
_entity_poly.pdbx_seq_one_letter_code
_entity_poly.pdbx_strand_id
1 'polypeptide(L)'
;MADLPEPATKLLFTGERPELLELQKELDRDFADRAECTFSSPIYFEATARGVDKSSAITDYCAAKGIPLEAVMAFGDNGNDITMLSAAGLGVAMGNGIPEAKEAADVVTATNDDEGIARILEQYFPFSLSEVDAQDERREDRTETPEPTGRG
;
A
#
# COMPACT_ATOMS: atom_id res chain seq x y z
N MET A 1 17.12 -15.04 23.94
CA MET A 1 16.69 -14.26 22.75
C MET A 1 17.85 -14.36 21.78
N ALA A 2 17.68 -14.94 20.60
CA ALA A 2 18.77 -14.97 19.64
C ALA A 2 18.99 -13.54 19.14
N ASP A 3 20.25 -13.08 19.18
CA ASP A 3 20.59 -11.79 18.60
C ASP A 3 20.33 -11.87 17.09
N LEU A 4 19.40 -11.04 16.59
CA LEU A 4 19.20 -10.91 15.15
C LEU A 4 20.48 -10.28 14.57
N PRO A 5 21.06 -10.84 13.50
CA PRO A 5 22.30 -10.36 12.92
C PRO A 5 22.21 -8.94 12.36
N GLU A 6 20.99 -8.46 12.07
CA GLU A 6 20.70 -7.11 11.57
C GLU A 6 19.36 -6.60 12.13
N PRO A 7 19.15 -5.27 12.19
CA PRO A 7 17.87 -4.71 12.59
C PRO A 7 16.75 -5.18 11.66
N ALA A 8 15.64 -5.66 12.22
CA ALA A 8 14.46 -6.02 11.44
C ALA A 8 13.64 -4.77 11.10
N THR A 9 13.28 -4.63 9.85
CA THR A 9 12.37 -3.56 9.39
C THR A 9 10.93 -3.84 9.84
N LYS A 10 10.54 -5.12 9.83
CA LYS A 10 9.21 -5.59 10.22
C LYS A 10 9.30 -7.00 10.79
N LEU A 11 8.49 -7.28 11.80
CA LEU A 11 8.25 -8.63 12.31
C LEU A 11 6.85 -9.07 11.85
N LEU A 12 6.76 -10.28 11.32
CA LEU A 12 5.51 -10.91 10.92
C LEU A 12 5.26 -12.13 11.81
N PHE A 13 4.13 -12.13 12.49
CA PHE A 13 3.64 -13.24 13.28
C PHE A 13 2.48 -13.92 12.55
N THR A 14 2.48 -15.24 12.55
CA THR A 14 1.43 -16.04 11.93
C THR A 14 0.84 -17.00 12.97
N GLY A 15 -0.47 -17.19 12.95
CA GLY A 15 -1.15 -18.08 13.91
C GLY A 15 -2.65 -17.93 13.84
N GLU A 16 -3.34 -18.62 14.74
CA GLU A 16 -4.77 -18.47 14.88
C GLU A 16 -5.12 -17.12 15.51
N ARG A 17 -6.22 -16.52 15.04
CA ARG A 17 -6.63 -15.17 15.48
C ARG A 17 -6.66 -14.97 16.99
N PRO A 18 -7.17 -15.92 17.83
CA PRO A 18 -7.16 -15.75 19.28
C PRO A 18 -5.75 -15.64 19.87
N GLU A 19 -4.80 -16.43 19.36
CA GLU A 19 -3.40 -16.40 19.82
C GLU A 19 -2.72 -15.07 19.46
N LEU A 20 -2.96 -14.59 18.23
CA LEU A 20 -2.43 -13.31 17.77
C LEU A 20 -3.03 -12.12 18.53
N LEU A 21 -4.29 -12.20 18.98
CA LEU A 21 -4.91 -11.17 19.81
C LEU A 21 -4.30 -11.13 21.23
N GLU A 22 -3.92 -12.29 21.80
CA GLU A 22 -3.19 -12.29 23.08
C GLU A 22 -1.77 -11.72 22.92
N LEU A 23 -1.07 -12.09 21.83
CA LEU A 23 0.24 -11.52 21.50
C LEU A 23 0.15 -10.00 21.30
N GLN A 24 -0.89 -9.50 20.63
CA GLN A 24 -1.12 -8.06 20.49
C GLN A 24 -1.19 -7.37 21.85
N LYS A 25 -1.98 -7.89 22.79
CA LYS A 25 -2.09 -7.31 24.13
C LYS A 25 -0.75 -7.26 24.89
N GLU A 26 0.08 -8.28 24.70
CA GLU A 26 1.42 -8.31 25.29
C GLU A 26 2.34 -7.26 24.66
N LEU A 27 2.34 -7.17 23.32
CA LEU A 27 3.19 -6.20 22.61
C LEU A 27 2.73 -4.77 22.87
N ASP A 28 1.43 -4.50 22.87
CA ASP A 28 0.88 -3.17 23.18
C ASP A 28 1.19 -2.74 24.62
N ARG A 29 1.22 -3.69 25.57
CA ARG A 29 1.61 -3.38 26.95
C ARG A 29 3.11 -3.09 27.10
N ASP A 30 3.94 -3.90 26.45
CA ASP A 30 5.39 -3.93 26.75
C ASP A 30 6.20 -3.08 25.76
N PHE A 31 5.63 -2.72 24.58
CA PHE A 31 6.32 -2.07 23.48
C PHE A 31 5.55 -0.93 22.81
N ALA A 32 4.44 -0.46 23.40
CA ALA A 32 3.61 0.61 22.81
C ALA A 32 4.37 1.91 22.50
N ASP A 33 5.48 2.16 23.18
CA ASP A 33 6.36 3.33 22.96
C ASP A 33 7.38 3.11 21.83
N ARG A 34 7.55 1.87 21.34
CA ARG A 34 8.60 1.47 20.39
C ARG A 34 8.10 0.79 19.13
N ALA A 35 6.92 0.19 19.17
CA ALA A 35 6.35 -0.56 18.06
C ALA A 35 4.94 -0.08 17.70
N GLU A 36 4.62 -0.20 16.43
CA GLU A 36 3.28 -0.10 15.87
C GLU A 36 2.85 -1.51 15.47
N CYS A 37 1.68 -1.95 15.98
CA CYS A 37 1.19 -3.31 15.78
C CYS A 37 -0.14 -3.29 15.04
N THR A 38 -0.25 -4.07 13.96
CA THR A 38 -1.46 -4.12 13.14
C THR A 38 -1.72 -5.49 12.54
N PHE A 39 -2.98 -5.78 12.23
CA PHE A 39 -3.34 -6.95 11.43
C PHE A 39 -3.41 -6.57 9.96
N SER A 40 -2.69 -7.30 9.11
CA SER A 40 -2.78 -7.20 7.65
C SER A 40 -3.66 -8.26 7.02
N SER A 41 -4.02 -9.30 7.80
CA SER A 41 -5.01 -10.32 7.45
C SER A 41 -5.51 -11.03 8.72
N PRO A 42 -6.52 -11.91 8.64
CA PRO A 42 -6.98 -12.67 9.81
C PRO A 42 -5.90 -13.48 10.53
N ILE A 43 -4.88 -13.95 9.79
CA ILE A 43 -3.80 -14.84 10.28
C ILE A 43 -2.42 -14.17 10.28
N TYR A 44 -2.32 -12.89 9.89
CA TYR A 44 -1.07 -12.13 9.88
C TYR A 44 -1.17 -10.93 10.81
N PHE A 45 -0.25 -10.90 11.79
CA PHE A 45 -0.06 -9.81 12.72
C PHE A 45 1.36 -9.26 12.56
N GLU A 46 1.47 -7.96 12.38
CA GLU A 46 2.71 -7.29 12.03
C GLU A 46 3.11 -6.29 13.11
N ALA A 47 4.42 -6.19 13.38
CA ALA A 47 4.99 -5.14 14.20
C ALA A 47 6.10 -4.42 13.44
N THR A 48 5.99 -3.10 13.38
CA THR A 48 6.98 -2.17 12.80
C THR A 48 7.50 -1.24 13.87
N ALA A 49 8.51 -0.45 13.58
CA ALA A 49 8.91 0.63 14.49
C ALA A 49 7.77 1.64 14.65
N ARG A 50 7.65 2.24 15.83
CA ARG A 50 6.62 3.24 16.10
C ARG A 50 6.66 4.38 15.10
N GLY A 51 5.49 4.79 14.61
CA GLY A 51 5.34 5.83 13.59
C GLY A 51 5.71 5.37 12.17
N VAL A 52 5.96 4.07 11.96
CA VAL A 52 6.20 3.49 10.65
C VAL A 52 4.96 2.71 10.21
N ASP A 53 4.14 3.34 9.41
CA ASP A 53 2.94 2.79 8.81
C ASP A 53 2.84 3.20 7.31
N LYS A 54 1.75 2.82 6.64
CA LYS A 54 1.56 3.17 5.23
C LYS A 54 1.38 4.67 5.02
N SER A 55 0.80 5.38 5.98
CA SER A 55 0.60 6.83 5.92
C SER A 55 1.92 7.58 6.03
N SER A 56 2.77 7.22 6.99
CA SER A 56 4.09 7.84 7.15
C SER A 56 4.96 7.62 5.92
N ALA A 57 4.94 6.41 5.33
CA ALA A 57 5.70 6.09 4.12
C ALA A 57 5.26 6.95 2.92
N ILE A 58 3.96 7.13 2.69
CA ILE A 58 3.45 7.99 1.63
C ILE A 58 3.77 9.46 1.90
N THR A 59 3.63 9.91 3.14
CA THR A 59 3.93 11.29 3.55
C THR A 59 5.40 11.62 3.28
N ASP A 60 6.31 10.76 3.70
CA ASP A 60 7.76 10.94 3.48
C ASP A 60 8.11 10.92 2.00
N TYR A 61 7.53 9.98 1.23
CA TYR A 61 7.73 9.91 -0.20
C TYR A 61 7.24 11.18 -0.92
N CYS A 62 6.04 11.62 -0.61
CA CYS A 62 5.43 12.81 -1.18
C CYS A 62 6.23 14.07 -0.84
N ALA A 63 6.66 14.21 0.41
CA ALA A 63 7.52 15.31 0.85
C ALA A 63 8.85 15.32 0.07
N ALA A 64 9.50 14.16 -0.08
CA ALA A 64 10.75 14.03 -0.83
C ALA A 64 10.60 14.34 -2.34
N LYS A 65 9.39 14.19 -2.90
CA LYS A 65 9.08 14.47 -4.31
C LYS A 65 8.41 15.82 -4.56
N GLY A 66 8.08 16.57 -3.50
CA GLY A 66 7.33 17.80 -3.61
C GLY A 66 5.89 17.60 -4.09
N ILE A 67 5.29 16.45 -3.80
CA ILE A 67 3.91 16.11 -4.14
C ILE A 67 3.03 16.45 -2.92
N PRO A 68 2.00 17.30 -3.04
CA PRO A 68 1.07 17.54 -1.95
C PRO A 68 0.18 16.31 -1.72
N LEU A 69 -0.15 16.00 -0.46
CA LEU A 69 -0.98 14.83 -0.13
C LEU A 69 -2.39 14.92 -0.75
N GLU A 70 -2.89 16.12 -0.97
CA GLU A 70 -4.15 16.40 -1.67
C GLU A 70 -4.16 15.92 -3.13
N ALA A 71 -2.98 15.67 -3.72
CA ALA A 71 -2.83 15.11 -5.06
C ALA A 71 -2.63 13.59 -5.05
N VAL A 72 -2.75 12.95 -3.89
CA VAL A 72 -2.59 11.50 -3.74
C VAL A 72 -3.96 10.82 -3.73
N MET A 73 -4.11 9.77 -4.51
CA MET A 73 -5.21 8.82 -4.42
C MET A 73 -4.65 7.52 -3.81
N ALA A 74 -5.29 7.03 -2.74
CA ALA A 74 -4.89 5.81 -2.05
C ALA A 74 -6.03 4.78 -2.06
N PHE A 75 -5.66 3.50 -2.25
CA PHE A 75 -6.60 2.38 -2.20
C PHE A 75 -6.23 1.46 -1.03
N GLY A 76 -7.24 0.95 -0.33
CA GLY A 76 -7.03 0.06 0.80
C GLY A 76 -8.26 -0.78 1.15
N ASP A 77 -8.06 -1.84 1.92
CA ASP A 77 -9.12 -2.76 2.30
C ASP A 77 -9.04 -3.25 3.75
N ASN A 78 -7.92 -2.98 4.45
CA ASN A 78 -7.67 -3.57 5.76
C ASN A 78 -7.22 -2.54 6.81
N GLY A 79 -7.02 -3.01 8.05
CA GLY A 79 -6.67 -2.16 9.19
C GLY A 79 -5.37 -1.37 9.02
N ASN A 80 -4.38 -1.95 8.34
CA ASN A 80 -3.11 -1.30 8.03
C ASN A 80 -3.20 -0.22 6.93
N ASP A 81 -4.37 -0.04 6.30
CA ASP A 81 -4.62 0.97 5.28
C ASP A 81 -5.34 2.21 5.82
N ILE A 82 -5.94 2.11 7.00
CA ILE A 82 -6.83 3.14 7.57
C ILE A 82 -6.14 4.51 7.62
N THR A 83 -4.93 4.57 8.15
CA THR A 83 -4.18 5.83 8.27
C THR A 83 -3.83 6.41 6.91
N MET A 84 -3.48 5.57 5.94
CA MET A 84 -3.18 5.96 4.57
C MET A 84 -4.43 6.49 3.84
N LEU A 85 -5.58 5.82 3.98
CA LEU A 85 -6.85 6.25 3.40
C LEU A 85 -7.25 7.63 3.92
N SER A 86 -7.11 7.85 5.24
CA SER A 86 -7.45 9.14 5.87
C SER A 86 -6.47 10.27 5.53
N ALA A 87 -5.21 9.97 5.18
CA ALA A 87 -4.19 10.98 4.91
C ALA A 87 -4.13 11.41 3.44
N ALA A 88 -4.60 10.59 2.52
CA ALA A 88 -4.60 10.87 1.08
C ALA A 88 -5.63 11.96 0.74
N GLY A 89 -5.40 12.67 -0.37
CA GLY A 89 -6.36 13.63 -0.92
C GLY A 89 -7.65 12.96 -1.44
N LEU A 90 -7.56 11.67 -1.80
CA LEU A 90 -8.70 10.79 -2.05
C LEU A 90 -8.40 9.39 -1.53
N GLY A 91 -8.98 9.04 -0.40
CA GLY A 91 -8.96 7.67 0.14
C GLY A 91 -10.09 6.83 -0.44
N VAL A 92 -9.77 5.68 -1.04
CA VAL A 92 -10.72 4.78 -1.67
C VAL A 92 -10.66 3.42 -0.99
N ALA A 93 -11.73 3.03 -0.31
CA ALA A 93 -11.84 1.68 0.26
C ALA A 93 -12.41 0.70 -0.76
N MET A 94 -11.84 -0.50 -0.79
CA MET A 94 -12.35 -1.59 -1.61
C MET A 94 -13.69 -2.12 -1.08
N GLY A 95 -14.58 -2.55 -1.97
CA GLY A 95 -15.90 -3.07 -1.61
C GLY A 95 -15.87 -4.32 -0.72
N ASN A 96 -14.80 -5.13 -0.83
CA ASN A 96 -14.51 -6.27 0.05
C ASN A 96 -13.74 -5.89 1.33
N GLY A 97 -13.41 -4.61 1.53
CA GLY A 97 -12.68 -4.13 2.70
C GLY A 97 -13.47 -4.23 4.01
N ILE A 98 -12.75 -4.17 5.12
CA ILE A 98 -13.32 -4.16 6.46
C ILE A 98 -14.13 -2.87 6.72
N PRO A 99 -15.13 -2.89 7.63
CA PRO A 99 -15.95 -1.71 7.94
C PRO A 99 -15.12 -0.48 8.29
N GLU A 100 -14.09 -0.62 9.10
CA GLU A 100 -13.24 0.47 9.59
C GLU A 100 -12.45 1.14 8.45
N ALA A 101 -12.01 0.38 7.44
CA ALA A 101 -11.37 0.93 6.25
C ALA A 101 -12.36 1.73 5.39
N LYS A 102 -13.63 1.25 5.29
CA LYS A 102 -14.69 1.94 4.57
C LYS A 102 -15.12 3.23 5.27
N GLU A 103 -15.13 3.25 6.60
CA GLU A 103 -15.43 4.45 7.40
C GLU A 103 -14.33 5.52 7.30
N ALA A 104 -13.07 5.10 7.11
CA ALA A 104 -11.93 5.99 7.01
C ALA A 104 -11.71 6.60 5.61
N ALA A 105 -12.36 6.04 4.58
CA ALA A 105 -12.21 6.44 3.20
C ALA A 105 -13.25 7.49 2.78
N ASP A 106 -12.89 8.31 1.78
CA ASP A 106 -13.81 9.27 1.16
C ASP A 106 -14.82 8.57 0.23
N VAL A 107 -14.40 7.46 -0.39
CA VAL A 107 -15.19 6.70 -1.37
C VAL A 107 -15.03 5.20 -1.12
N VAL A 108 -16.13 4.46 -1.28
CA VAL A 108 -16.10 2.99 -1.34
C VAL A 108 -16.34 2.56 -2.79
N THR A 109 -15.40 1.82 -3.36
CA THR A 109 -15.51 1.28 -4.72
C THR A 109 -16.05 -0.15 -4.74
N ALA A 110 -16.08 -0.79 -5.90
CA ALA A 110 -16.44 -2.19 -6.06
C ALA A 110 -15.37 -3.12 -5.42
N THR A 111 -15.62 -4.41 -5.42
CA THR A 111 -14.68 -5.40 -4.89
C THR A 111 -13.45 -5.55 -5.80
N ASN A 112 -12.43 -6.24 -5.30
CA ASN A 112 -11.27 -6.61 -6.13
C ASN A 112 -11.69 -7.54 -7.30
N ASP A 113 -12.71 -8.38 -7.11
CA ASP A 113 -13.24 -9.29 -8.15
C ASP A 113 -14.08 -8.54 -9.19
N ASP A 114 -14.56 -7.35 -8.86
CA ASP A 114 -15.36 -6.47 -9.73
C ASP A 114 -14.59 -5.26 -10.25
N GLU A 115 -13.26 -5.35 -10.30
CA GLU A 115 -12.35 -4.33 -10.85
C GLU A 115 -12.47 -2.95 -10.15
N GLY A 116 -12.65 -2.94 -8.82
CA GLY A 116 -12.90 -1.72 -8.06
C GLY A 116 -11.89 -0.59 -8.30
N ILE A 117 -10.59 -0.90 -8.38
CA ILE A 117 -9.54 0.10 -8.65
C ILE A 117 -9.71 0.68 -10.06
N ALA A 118 -9.89 -0.16 -11.07
CA ALA A 118 -10.03 0.29 -12.45
C ALA A 118 -11.21 1.25 -12.62
N ARG A 119 -12.36 0.95 -11.99
CA ARG A 119 -13.55 1.82 -12.03
C ARG A 119 -13.30 3.22 -11.51
N ILE A 120 -12.54 3.35 -10.43
CA ILE A 120 -12.18 4.67 -9.89
C ILE A 120 -11.17 5.38 -10.82
N LEU A 121 -10.17 4.65 -11.32
CA LEU A 121 -9.19 5.24 -12.23
C LEU A 121 -9.84 5.72 -13.52
N GLU A 122 -10.77 4.98 -14.11
CA GLU A 122 -11.54 5.40 -15.28
C GLU A 122 -12.39 6.65 -15.02
N GLN A 123 -12.94 6.79 -13.81
CA GLN A 123 -13.74 7.95 -13.43
C GLN A 123 -12.88 9.23 -13.32
N TYR A 124 -11.68 9.13 -12.74
CA TYR A 124 -10.81 10.26 -12.47
C TYR A 124 -9.80 10.52 -13.61
N PHE A 125 -9.44 9.48 -14.35
CA PHE A 125 -8.50 9.52 -15.47
C PHE A 125 -9.12 8.82 -16.68
N PRO A 126 -10.05 9.48 -17.40
CA PRO A 126 -10.67 8.90 -18.58
C PRO A 126 -9.60 8.66 -19.65
N PHE A 127 -9.13 7.41 -19.75
CA PHE A 127 -8.18 7.01 -20.78
C PHE A 127 -8.91 6.81 -22.10
N SER A 128 -8.42 7.43 -23.19
CA SER A 128 -8.77 6.93 -24.51
C SER A 128 -7.82 5.79 -24.88
N LEU A 129 -8.36 4.64 -25.23
CA LEU A 129 -7.57 3.47 -25.66
C LEU A 129 -6.57 3.81 -26.77
N SER A 130 -6.89 4.78 -27.61
CA SER A 130 -6.00 5.31 -28.66
C SER A 130 -4.72 5.99 -28.15
N GLU A 131 -4.68 6.45 -26.90
CA GLU A 131 -3.47 7.04 -26.30
C GLU A 131 -2.56 5.99 -25.66
N VAL A 132 -3.14 4.87 -25.22
CA VAL A 132 -2.39 3.75 -24.64
C VAL A 132 -1.64 3.00 -25.74
N ASP A 133 -2.30 2.68 -26.84
CA ASP A 133 -1.68 1.99 -27.98
C ASP A 133 -0.51 2.81 -28.59
N ALA A 134 -0.67 4.14 -28.68
CA ALA A 134 0.38 5.03 -29.18
C ALA A 134 1.60 5.18 -28.23
N GLN A 135 1.47 4.81 -26.96
CA GLN A 135 2.58 4.83 -26.00
C GLN A 135 3.33 3.48 -25.96
N ASP A 136 2.64 2.35 -26.18
CA ASP A 136 3.25 1.04 -26.26
C ASP A 136 4.06 0.88 -27.54
N GLU A 137 3.58 1.33 -28.70
CA GLU A 137 4.34 1.36 -29.95
C GLU A 137 5.63 2.18 -29.81
N ARG A 138 5.64 3.29 -29.05
CA ARG A 138 6.85 4.08 -28.77
C ARG A 138 7.82 3.45 -27.79
N ARG A 139 7.37 2.46 -26.98
CA ARG A 139 8.23 1.70 -26.08
C ARG A 139 8.94 0.57 -26.79
N GLU A 140 8.28 -0.10 -27.72
CA GLU A 140 8.86 -1.18 -28.52
C GLU A 140 9.98 -0.65 -29.43
N ASP A 141 9.80 0.53 -30.05
CA ASP A 141 10.81 1.17 -30.90
C ASP A 141 12.09 1.62 -30.14
N ARG A 142 12.02 1.73 -28.81
CA ARG A 142 13.18 2.05 -27.97
C ARG A 142 14.02 0.86 -27.54
N THR A 143 13.60 -0.36 -27.78
CA THR A 143 14.29 -1.60 -27.38
C THR A 143 15.16 -2.21 -28.51
N GLU A 144 15.07 -1.70 -29.73
CA GLU A 144 16.00 -2.08 -30.80
C GLU A 144 17.36 -1.38 -30.61
N THR A 145 18.23 -1.99 -29.86
CA THR A 145 19.65 -1.65 -29.81
C THR A 145 20.29 -1.98 -31.16
N PRO A 146 20.98 -1.05 -31.85
CA PRO A 146 21.66 -1.36 -33.08
C PRO A 146 22.79 -2.38 -32.80
N GLU A 147 22.82 -3.45 -33.59
CA GLU A 147 23.93 -4.42 -33.59
C GLU A 147 25.28 -3.70 -33.84
N PRO A 148 26.33 -4.06 -33.10
CA PRO A 148 27.67 -3.52 -33.39
C PRO A 148 28.15 -4.00 -34.74
N THR A 149 28.22 -3.09 -35.70
CA THR A 149 28.88 -3.35 -36.99
C THR A 149 30.31 -3.77 -36.76
N GLY A 150 30.58 -5.06 -36.94
CA GLY A 150 31.93 -5.60 -36.95
C GLY A 150 32.79 -4.92 -38.05
N ARG A 151 33.93 -4.37 -37.63
CA ARG A 151 35.03 -4.05 -38.52
C ARG A 151 36.03 -5.22 -38.50
N GLY A 152 36.30 -5.76 -39.67
CA GLY A 152 37.37 -6.67 -39.93
C GLY A 152 38.76 -6.03 -39.82
#